data_223e0a353d4615d8d564689cef3810bd
#
_entry.id   223e0a353d4615d8d564689cef3810bd
#
_cell.length_a   1.000
_cell.length_b   1.000
_cell.length_c   1.000
_cell.angle_alpha   90.00
_cell.angle_beta   90.00
_cell.angle_gamma   90.00
#
_symmetry.space_group_name_H-M   'P 1'
#
loop_
_entity.id
_entity.type
_entity.pdbx_description
1 polymer ?
#
loop_
_entity_poly.entity_id
_entity_poly.type
_entity_poly.pdbx_seq_one_letter_code
_entity_poly.pdbx_strand_id
1 'polypeptide(L)'
;MKHIRNFSIIAHIDHGKSTLADRLIQRCGGLEEREMEAQVLDSMDIEKERGITIKAQTAALQYKARDGQVYNLNLIDTPGHVDFSYEVSRSLAACEGALLIVDATQGIQAQTLANVYLAMEHDLEIIPVVNKIDLDIAEPERVSLEVQQAFGFNADEVHMVSAKSGQGIDELLQSIVGRVPSPKGESDSPLRALIFDAKYDPYKGVVAYVRVLDGEVSSRGKI
;
A
#
# COMPACT_ATOMS: atom_id res chain seq x y z
N MET A 1 -0.09 -18.78 -7.27
CA MET A 1 -0.62 -17.56 -6.58
C MET A 1 -0.22 -17.45 -5.11
N LYS A 2 0.17 -18.53 -4.41
CA LYS A 2 0.47 -18.54 -2.95
C LYS A 2 1.49 -17.49 -2.47
N HIS A 3 2.43 -17.07 -3.30
CA HIS A 3 3.48 -16.10 -2.97
C HIS A 3 3.21 -14.69 -3.49
N ILE A 4 1.96 -14.37 -3.86
CA ILE A 4 1.56 -13.01 -4.27
C ILE A 4 0.85 -12.34 -3.11
N ARG A 5 1.16 -11.05 -2.87
CA ARG A 5 0.47 -10.18 -1.91
C ARG A 5 0.15 -8.86 -2.60
N ASN A 6 -1.14 -8.56 -2.70
CA ASN A 6 -1.60 -7.29 -3.24
C ASN A 6 -2.10 -6.44 -2.08
N PHE A 7 -1.51 -5.29 -1.88
CA PHE A 7 -1.86 -4.42 -0.77
C PHE A 7 -1.74 -2.95 -1.16
N SER A 8 -2.47 -2.13 -0.46
CA SER A 8 -2.44 -0.68 -0.58
C SER A 8 -1.92 -0.02 0.69
N ILE A 9 -1.59 1.26 0.60
CA ILE A 9 -1.27 2.09 1.75
C ILE A 9 -2.35 3.16 1.88
N ILE A 10 -3.02 3.19 3.03
CA ILE A 10 -3.99 4.20 3.40
C ILE A 10 -3.45 5.05 4.55
N ALA A 11 -3.50 6.37 4.37
CA ALA A 11 -2.95 7.32 5.33
C ALA A 11 -3.65 8.66 5.20
N HIS A 12 -3.62 9.45 6.29
CA HIS A 12 -3.89 10.87 6.20
C HIS A 12 -2.72 11.61 5.52
N ILE A 13 -2.97 12.83 5.03
CA ILE A 13 -1.95 13.70 4.45
C ILE A 13 -0.83 13.89 5.49
N ASP A 14 0.42 13.89 5.05
CA ASP A 14 1.63 14.06 5.86
C ASP A 14 1.90 12.98 6.92
N HIS A 15 1.14 11.88 6.99
CA HIS A 15 1.44 10.75 7.87
C HIS A 15 2.63 9.88 7.38
N GLY A 16 3.21 10.21 6.21
CA GLY A 16 4.41 9.56 5.68
C GLY A 16 4.15 8.39 4.74
N LYS A 17 3.01 8.40 4.03
CA LYS A 17 2.61 7.40 3.03
C LYS A 17 3.69 7.17 1.96
N SER A 18 4.05 8.22 1.22
CA SER A 18 5.04 8.12 0.13
C SER A 18 6.43 7.74 0.67
N THR A 19 6.82 8.26 1.84
CA THR A 19 8.10 7.89 2.48
C THR A 19 8.14 6.41 2.86
N LEU A 20 7.01 5.84 3.34
CA LEU A 20 6.94 4.41 3.64
C LEU A 20 6.97 3.58 2.36
N ALA A 21 6.24 3.99 1.32
CA ALA A 21 6.26 3.33 0.01
C ALA A 21 7.69 3.27 -0.56
N ASP A 22 8.41 4.40 -0.57
CA ASP A 22 9.81 4.48 -1.00
C ASP A 22 10.70 3.53 -0.19
N ARG A 23 10.50 3.47 1.12
CA ARG A 23 11.28 2.60 2.00
C ARG A 23 11.02 1.11 1.73
N LEU A 24 9.77 0.72 1.48
CA LEU A 24 9.41 -0.65 1.08
C LEU A 24 10.04 -1.03 -0.27
N ILE A 25 10.00 -0.11 -1.26
CA ILE A 25 10.65 -0.30 -2.57
C ILE A 25 12.15 -0.51 -2.41
N GLN A 26 12.80 0.36 -1.65
CA GLN A 26 14.25 0.26 -1.37
C GLN A 26 14.59 -1.08 -0.69
N ARG A 27 13.85 -1.47 0.34
CA ARG A 27 14.14 -2.68 1.12
C ARG A 27 13.95 -3.97 0.31
N CYS A 28 13.04 -3.95 -0.66
CA CYS A 28 12.81 -5.05 -1.59
C CYS A 28 13.78 -5.06 -2.79
N GLY A 29 14.77 -4.16 -2.84
CA GLY A 29 15.75 -4.09 -3.92
C GLY A 29 15.17 -3.58 -5.25
N GLY A 30 14.06 -2.86 -5.22
CA GLY A 30 13.41 -2.30 -6.41
C GLY A 30 14.23 -1.19 -7.08
N LEU A 31 15.05 -0.47 -6.30
CA LEU A 31 15.95 0.58 -6.79
C LEU A 31 17.23 0.59 -5.94
N GLU A 32 18.37 0.91 -6.57
CA GLU A 32 19.60 1.17 -5.83
C GLU A 32 19.50 2.51 -5.07
N GLU A 33 20.22 2.63 -3.94
CA GLU A 33 20.19 3.83 -3.08
C GLU A 33 20.53 5.12 -3.83
N ARG A 34 21.30 5.02 -4.92
CA ARG A 34 21.69 6.14 -5.81
C ARG A 34 20.59 6.55 -6.80
N GLU A 35 19.61 5.68 -7.04
CA GLU A 35 18.51 5.89 -7.98
C GLU A 35 17.23 6.35 -7.27
N MET A 36 17.25 6.36 -5.93
CA MET A 36 16.14 6.81 -5.10
C MET A 36 16.05 8.34 -5.11
N GLU A 37 15.23 8.87 -6.01
CA GLU A 37 14.67 10.21 -5.79
C GLU A 37 13.58 10.12 -4.71
N ALA A 38 13.41 11.19 -3.92
CA ALA A 38 12.30 11.22 -2.96
C ALA A 38 10.96 11.14 -3.69
N GLN A 39 10.02 10.36 -3.13
CA GLN A 39 8.67 10.16 -3.69
C GLN A 39 8.72 9.51 -5.09
N VAL A 40 9.39 8.36 -5.19
CA VAL A 40 9.53 7.59 -6.45
C VAL A 40 8.20 7.27 -7.12
N LEU A 41 7.14 7.04 -6.34
CA LEU A 41 5.80 6.76 -6.86
C LEU A 41 5.03 8.02 -7.26
N ASP A 42 5.37 9.20 -6.72
CA ASP A 42 4.72 10.47 -7.08
C ASP A 42 5.30 10.99 -8.40
N SER A 43 4.63 10.67 -9.51
CA SER A 43 5.14 10.93 -10.87
C SER A 43 4.82 12.33 -11.41
N MET A 44 3.92 13.07 -10.77
CA MET A 44 3.50 14.40 -11.18
C MET A 44 4.23 15.50 -10.38
N ASP A 45 4.66 16.57 -11.06
CA ASP A 45 5.33 17.70 -10.38
C ASP A 45 4.47 18.28 -9.25
N ILE A 46 3.14 18.34 -9.43
CA ILE A 46 2.22 18.83 -8.41
C ILE A 46 2.09 17.88 -7.21
N GLU A 47 2.26 16.57 -7.40
CA GLU A 47 2.30 15.59 -6.31
C GLU A 47 3.54 15.83 -5.45
N LYS A 48 4.71 15.99 -6.08
CA LYS A 48 5.99 16.28 -5.40
C LYS A 48 5.97 17.66 -4.71
N GLU A 49 5.42 18.67 -5.36
CA GLU A 49 5.33 20.03 -4.80
C GLU A 49 4.44 20.11 -3.57
N ARG A 50 3.32 19.39 -3.57
CA ARG A 50 2.32 19.41 -2.50
C ARG A 50 2.45 18.28 -1.49
N GLY A 51 3.31 17.28 -1.74
CA GLY A 51 3.48 16.11 -0.89
C GLY A 51 2.25 15.21 -0.82
N ILE A 52 1.41 15.22 -1.87
CA ILE A 52 0.17 14.43 -1.93
C ILE A 52 0.17 13.52 -3.15
N THR A 53 -0.30 12.29 -3.00
CA THR A 53 -0.57 11.40 -4.14
C THR A 53 -1.95 11.73 -4.70
N ILE A 54 -2.01 12.06 -5.99
CA ILE A 54 -3.25 12.37 -6.71
C ILE A 54 -3.71 11.16 -7.50
N LYS A 55 -2.77 10.43 -8.11
CA LYS A 55 -3.07 9.28 -8.96
C LYS A 55 -2.49 8.00 -8.38
N ALA A 56 -3.26 6.91 -8.43
CA ALA A 56 -2.77 5.62 -7.98
C ALA A 56 -1.53 5.20 -8.80
N GLN A 57 -0.50 4.74 -8.10
CA GLN A 57 0.73 4.21 -8.67
C GLN A 57 0.92 2.77 -8.22
N THR A 58 1.56 1.96 -9.05
CA THR A 58 1.79 0.54 -8.72
C THR A 58 3.27 0.22 -8.74
N ALA A 59 3.72 -0.54 -7.74
CA ALA A 59 5.06 -1.10 -7.70
C ALA A 59 4.99 -2.61 -7.49
N ALA A 60 5.68 -3.35 -8.36
CA ALA A 60 5.87 -4.79 -8.22
C ALA A 60 7.24 -5.04 -7.58
N LEU A 61 7.23 -5.60 -6.37
CA LEU A 61 8.41 -5.80 -5.55
C LEU A 61 8.65 -7.29 -5.31
N GLN A 62 9.91 -7.68 -5.14
CA GLN A 62 10.28 -9.03 -4.73
C GLN A 62 10.89 -9.00 -3.34
N TYR A 63 10.33 -9.78 -2.44
CA TYR A 63 10.81 -9.85 -1.06
C TYR A 63 11.13 -11.29 -0.67
N LYS A 64 12.38 -11.51 -0.21
CA LYS A 64 12.79 -12.80 0.35
C LYS A 64 12.46 -12.81 1.85
N ALA A 65 11.43 -13.57 2.21
CA ALA A 65 10.95 -13.65 3.58
C ALA A 65 11.83 -14.57 4.45
N ARG A 66 11.58 -14.55 5.77
CA ARG A 66 12.33 -15.35 6.76
C ARG A 66 12.12 -16.86 6.59
N ASP A 67 11.05 -17.29 5.92
CA ASP A 67 10.79 -18.70 5.55
C ASP A 67 11.65 -19.17 4.36
N GLY A 68 12.48 -18.29 3.79
CA GLY A 68 13.35 -18.54 2.64
C GLY A 68 12.65 -18.44 1.28
N GLN A 69 11.33 -18.21 1.25
CA GLN A 69 10.57 -18.05 0.01
C GLN A 69 10.67 -16.61 -0.52
N VAL A 70 10.51 -16.46 -1.83
CA VAL A 70 10.41 -15.16 -2.48
C VAL A 70 8.94 -14.84 -2.74
N TYR A 71 8.48 -13.71 -2.23
CA TYR A 71 7.13 -13.21 -2.42
C TYR A 71 7.12 -12.06 -3.42
N ASN A 72 6.11 -12.04 -4.28
CA ASN A 72 5.81 -10.91 -5.15
C ASN A 72 4.82 -10.00 -4.40
N LEU A 73 5.28 -8.82 -4.03
CA LEU A 73 4.51 -7.82 -3.32
C LEU A 73 4.07 -6.76 -4.33
N ASN A 74 2.77 -6.69 -4.61
CA ASN A 74 2.20 -5.67 -5.47
C ASN A 74 1.63 -4.56 -4.60
N LEU A 75 2.37 -3.47 -4.50
CA LEU A 75 1.94 -2.26 -3.82
C LEU A 75 1.12 -1.40 -4.77
N ILE A 76 -0.08 -1.01 -4.36
CA ILE A 76 -0.91 -0.02 -5.03
C ILE A 76 -0.97 1.21 -4.11
N ASP A 77 -0.22 2.26 -4.47
CA ASP A 77 -0.26 3.52 -3.72
C ASP A 77 -1.50 4.31 -4.10
N THR A 78 -2.31 4.69 -3.09
CA THR A 78 -3.61 5.34 -3.29
C THR A 78 -3.55 6.81 -2.90
N PRO A 79 -4.37 7.69 -3.53
CA PRO A 79 -4.56 9.04 -3.04
C PRO A 79 -4.96 9.06 -1.57
N GLY A 80 -4.39 10.00 -0.80
CA GLY A 80 -4.72 10.16 0.63
C GLY A 80 -5.88 11.11 0.90
N HIS A 81 -6.36 11.85 -0.11
CA HIS A 81 -7.36 12.92 0.06
C HIS A 81 -8.78 12.43 -0.14
N VAL A 82 -9.73 12.94 0.67
CA VAL A 82 -11.16 12.55 0.62
C VAL A 82 -11.84 12.81 -0.73
N ASP A 83 -11.35 13.79 -1.48
CA ASP A 83 -11.90 14.13 -2.81
C ASP A 83 -11.68 13.00 -3.84
N PHE A 84 -10.76 12.08 -3.57
CA PHE A 84 -10.43 10.94 -4.42
C PHE A 84 -10.97 9.60 -3.88
N SER A 85 -12.06 9.65 -3.12
CA SER A 85 -12.65 8.45 -2.50
C SER A 85 -13.03 7.36 -3.51
N TYR A 86 -13.43 7.74 -4.72
CA TYR A 86 -13.74 6.79 -5.80
C TYR A 86 -12.49 6.05 -6.29
N GLU A 87 -11.40 6.77 -6.54
CA GLU A 87 -10.10 6.20 -6.94
C GLU A 87 -9.54 5.30 -5.84
N VAL A 88 -9.65 5.74 -4.57
CA VAL A 88 -9.26 4.95 -3.41
C VAL A 88 -10.04 3.64 -3.37
N SER A 89 -11.39 3.69 -3.47
CA SER A 89 -12.24 2.50 -3.43
C SER A 89 -11.89 1.50 -4.54
N ARG A 90 -11.64 1.97 -5.76
CA ARG A 90 -11.25 1.09 -6.89
C ARG A 90 -9.88 0.44 -6.69
N SER A 91 -8.93 1.18 -6.15
CA SER A 91 -7.59 0.66 -5.84
C SER A 91 -7.64 -0.37 -4.71
N LEU A 92 -8.44 -0.10 -3.67
CA LEU A 92 -8.67 -1.06 -2.59
C LEU A 92 -9.36 -2.34 -3.08
N ALA A 93 -10.32 -2.24 -3.99
CA ALA A 93 -10.95 -3.41 -4.61
C ALA A 93 -9.98 -4.32 -5.39
N ALA A 94 -8.79 -3.80 -5.74
CA ALA A 94 -7.74 -4.57 -6.39
C ALA A 94 -6.76 -5.24 -5.40
N CYS A 95 -6.96 -5.08 -4.08
CA CYS A 95 -6.07 -5.56 -3.02
C CYS A 95 -6.72 -6.64 -2.15
N GLU A 96 -5.89 -7.38 -1.41
CA GLU A 96 -6.30 -8.26 -0.32
C GLU A 96 -5.91 -7.68 1.05
N GLY A 97 -5.06 -6.65 1.10
CA GLY A 97 -4.64 -6.02 2.35
C GLY A 97 -4.45 -4.52 2.22
N ALA A 98 -4.39 -3.85 3.37
CA ALA A 98 -4.10 -2.43 3.45
C ALA A 98 -3.21 -2.13 4.67
N LEU A 99 -2.17 -1.30 4.47
CA LEU A 99 -1.39 -0.72 5.56
C LEU A 99 -2.07 0.57 6.00
N LEU A 100 -2.52 0.62 7.25
CA LEU A 100 -3.10 1.82 7.84
C LEU A 100 -2.00 2.61 8.57
N ILE A 101 -1.58 3.73 7.99
CA ILE A 101 -0.54 4.56 8.59
C ILE A 101 -1.15 5.66 9.45
N VAL A 102 -0.68 5.74 10.69
CA VAL A 102 -1.00 6.80 11.64
C VAL A 102 0.29 7.45 12.13
N ASP A 103 0.35 8.78 12.11
CA ASP A 103 1.49 9.54 12.60
C ASP A 103 1.55 9.50 14.13
N ALA A 104 2.69 9.10 14.70
CA ALA A 104 2.92 9.02 16.15
C ALA A 104 2.81 10.37 16.88
N THR A 105 2.85 11.49 16.14
CA THR A 105 2.71 12.85 16.73
C THR A 105 1.28 13.39 16.68
N GLN A 106 0.48 12.95 15.66
CA GLN A 106 -0.85 13.50 15.38
C GLN A 106 -1.99 12.58 15.84
N GLY A 107 -1.77 11.25 15.81
CA GLY A 107 -2.83 10.27 16.09
C GLY A 107 -3.83 10.11 14.94
N ILE A 108 -5.01 9.59 15.26
CA ILE A 108 -6.07 9.31 14.29
C ILE A 108 -6.73 10.61 13.83
N GLN A 109 -6.88 10.75 12.51
CA GLN A 109 -7.56 11.87 11.86
C GLN A 109 -8.87 11.40 11.20
N ALA A 110 -9.80 12.32 10.94
CA ALA A 110 -11.11 11.98 10.36
C ALA A 110 -11.00 11.22 9.01
N GLN A 111 -10.03 11.58 8.18
CA GLN A 111 -9.72 10.87 6.93
C GLN A 111 -9.28 9.43 7.15
N THR A 112 -8.53 9.18 8.23
CA THR A 112 -8.08 7.83 8.61
C THR A 112 -9.29 6.93 8.83
N LEU A 113 -10.30 7.41 9.57
CA LEU A 113 -11.55 6.67 9.82
C LEU A 113 -12.28 6.33 8.50
N ALA A 114 -12.45 7.32 7.61
CA ALA A 114 -13.13 7.11 6.33
C ALA A 114 -12.43 6.05 5.47
N ASN A 115 -11.09 6.10 5.39
CA ASN A 115 -10.31 5.15 4.62
C ASN A 115 -10.32 3.73 5.22
N VAL A 116 -10.35 3.61 6.55
CA VAL A 116 -10.48 2.31 7.23
C VAL A 116 -11.84 1.69 6.92
N TYR A 117 -12.93 2.46 6.98
CA TYR A 117 -14.25 1.95 6.61
C TYR A 117 -14.31 1.47 5.17
N LEU A 118 -13.71 2.21 4.21
CA LEU A 118 -13.60 1.76 2.83
C LEU A 118 -12.82 0.45 2.70
N ALA A 119 -11.72 0.28 3.44
CA ALA A 119 -10.95 -0.95 3.45
C ALA A 119 -11.76 -2.13 4.03
N MET A 120 -12.55 -1.88 5.08
CA MET A 120 -13.45 -2.88 5.69
C MET A 120 -14.59 -3.27 4.75
N GLU A 121 -15.17 -2.34 3.98
CA GLU A 121 -16.20 -2.63 2.96
C GLU A 121 -15.68 -3.57 1.85
N HIS A 122 -14.38 -3.55 1.58
CA HIS A 122 -13.71 -4.45 0.64
C HIS A 122 -13.16 -5.73 1.29
N ASP A 123 -13.47 -5.98 2.57
CA ASP A 123 -13.01 -7.16 3.33
C ASP A 123 -11.48 -7.34 3.34
N LEU A 124 -10.73 -6.22 3.40
CA LEU A 124 -9.28 -6.24 3.38
C LEU A 124 -8.70 -6.57 4.76
N GLU A 125 -7.60 -7.33 4.75
CA GLU A 125 -6.74 -7.48 5.94
C GLU A 125 -6.04 -6.16 6.22
N ILE A 126 -6.36 -5.51 7.35
CA ILE A 126 -5.78 -4.22 7.73
C ILE A 126 -4.61 -4.44 8.70
N ILE A 127 -3.45 -3.90 8.35
CA ILE A 127 -2.24 -3.91 9.18
C ILE A 127 -2.00 -2.49 9.70
N PRO A 128 -2.22 -2.21 10.98
CA PRO A 128 -2.01 -0.89 11.56
C PRO A 128 -0.52 -0.59 11.76
N VAL A 129 -0.12 0.63 11.40
CA VAL A 129 1.26 1.11 11.42
C VAL A 129 1.31 2.49 12.06
N VAL A 130 1.98 2.62 13.19
CA VAL A 130 2.31 3.89 13.84
C VAL A 130 3.67 4.34 13.33
N ASN A 131 3.69 5.42 12.53
CA ASN A 131 4.88 5.92 11.85
C ASN A 131 5.46 7.16 12.54
N LYS A 132 6.69 7.52 12.16
CA LYS A 132 7.47 8.67 12.66
C LYS A 132 7.86 8.54 14.13
N ILE A 133 8.11 7.33 14.60
CA ILE A 133 8.55 7.07 15.99
C ILE A 133 9.96 7.63 16.30
N ASP A 134 10.66 8.12 15.28
CA ASP A 134 11.98 8.77 15.39
C ASP A 134 11.93 10.23 15.81
N LEU A 135 10.77 10.83 15.89
CA LEU A 135 10.61 12.23 16.28
C LEU A 135 10.57 12.38 17.80
N ASP A 136 11.26 13.37 18.36
CA ASP A 136 11.31 13.63 19.82
C ASP A 136 9.93 13.90 20.43
N ILE A 137 8.99 14.41 19.63
CA ILE A 137 7.60 14.71 20.05
C ILE A 137 6.63 13.56 19.79
N ALA A 138 7.12 12.42 19.30
CA ALA A 138 6.28 11.25 19.04
C ALA A 138 5.80 10.61 20.34
N GLU A 139 4.54 10.16 20.32
CA GLU A 139 3.91 9.42 21.44
C GLU A 139 3.39 8.05 20.92
N PRO A 140 4.29 7.14 20.47
CA PRO A 140 3.89 5.93 19.77
C PRO A 140 2.99 5.01 20.61
N GLU A 141 3.23 4.88 21.91
CA GLU A 141 2.41 4.05 22.80
C GLU A 141 0.99 4.61 22.95
N ARG A 142 0.85 5.94 23.09
CA ARG A 142 -0.46 6.61 23.15
C ARG A 142 -1.23 6.40 21.85
N VAL A 143 -0.57 6.66 20.71
CA VAL A 143 -1.21 6.53 19.40
C VAL A 143 -1.53 5.06 19.09
N SER A 144 -0.67 4.12 19.48
CA SER A 144 -0.95 2.68 19.36
C SER A 144 -2.21 2.30 20.14
N LEU A 145 -2.36 2.78 21.37
CA LEU A 145 -3.56 2.54 22.19
C LEU A 145 -4.81 3.17 21.56
N GLU A 146 -4.70 4.37 20.99
CA GLU A 146 -5.78 5.04 20.28
C GLU A 146 -6.25 4.21 19.06
N VAL A 147 -5.32 3.67 18.26
CA VAL A 147 -5.60 2.79 17.12
C VAL A 147 -6.27 1.48 17.55
N GLN A 148 -5.79 0.86 18.63
CA GLN A 148 -6.39 -0.35 19.20
C GLN A 148 -7.84 -0.10 19.63
N GLN A 149 -8.09 0.98 20.35
CA GLN A 149 -9.43 1.32 20.85
C GLN A 149 -10.41 1.71 19.74
N ALA A 150 -9.94 2.42 18.72
CA ALA A 150 -10.78 2.89 17.63
C ALA A 150 -11.22 1.77 16.68
N PHE A 151 -10.35 0.78 16.44
CA PHE A 151 -10.56 -0.24 15.41
C PHE A 151 -10.59 -1.68 15.92
N GLY A 152 -10.34 -1.90 17.21
CA GLY A 152 -10.38 -3.22 17.82
C GLY A 152 -9.16 -4.10 17.56
N PHE A 153 -8.02 -3.53 17.18
CA PHE A 153 -6.77 -4.28 17.02
C PHE A 153 -6.16 -4.66 18.38
N ASN A 154 -5.41 -5.78 18.40
CA ASN A 154 -4.59 -6.13 19.53
C ASN A 154 -3.26 -5.36 19.52
N ALA A 155 -2.62 -5.24 20.68
CA ALA A 155 -1.38 -4.48 20.82
C ALA A 155 -0.22 -5.03 19.96
N ASP A 156 -0.14 -6.34 19.80
CA ASP A 156 0.86 -7.05 19.01
C ASP A 156 0.63 -6.96 17.49
N GLU A 157 -0.55 -6.47 17.08
CA GLU A 157 -0.86 -6.25 15.67
C GLU A 157 -0.40 -4.89 15.17
N VAL A 158 -0.15 -3.92 16.08
CA VAL A 158 0.25 -2.56 15.73
C VAL A 158 1.76 -2.48 15.54
N HIS A 159 2.20 -2.16 14.33
CA HIS A 159 3.61 -2.01 14.00
C HIS A 159 4.08 -0.57 14.26
N MET A 160 5.15 -0.43 15.03
CA MET A 160 5.80 0.86 15.28
C MET A 160 6.99 1.00 14.33
N VAL A 161 6.97 2.02 13.47
CA VAL A 161 7.99 2.20 12.43
C VAL A 161 8.48 3.65 12.31
N SER A 162 9.67 3.80 11.78
CA SER A 162 10.12 5.05 11.17
C SER A 162 10.44 4.79 9.69
N ALA A 163 9.59 5.26 8.81
CA ALA A 163 9.85 5.19 7.38
C ALA A 163 11.14 5.95 7.00
N LYS A 164 11.46 7.03 7.71
CA LYS A 164 12.66 7.84 7.49
C LYS A 164 13.95 7.08 7.85
N SER A 165 14.02 6.48 9.02
CA SER A 165 15.22 5.75 9.47
C SER A 165 15.27 4.29 9.01
N GLY A 166 14.12 3.70 8.65
CA GLY A 166 13.98 2.29 8.29
C GLY A 166 13.73 1.36 9.48
N GLN A 167 13.54 1.92 10.69
CA GLN A 167 13.24 1.13 11.89
C GLN A 167 11.88 0.45 11.76
N GLY A 168 11.78 -0.85 12.11
CA GLY A 168 10.56 -1.64 12.11
C GLY A 168 10.07 -2.11 10.72
N ILE A 169 10.78 -1.75 9.63
CA ILE A 169 10.35 -2.08 8.26
C ILE A 169 10.45 -3.58 7.96
N ASP A 170 11.45 -4.27 8.47
CA ASP A 170 11.62 -5.70 8.24
C ASP A 170 10.49 -6.52 8.91
N GLU A 171 10.09 -6.11 10.10
CA GLU A 171 8.96 -6.69 10.84
C GLU A 171 7.64 -6.43 10.10
N LEU A 172 7.46 -5.21 9.58
CA LEU A 172 6.29 -4.85 8.77
C LEU A 172 6.21 -5.69 7.49
N LEU A 173 7.32 -5.87 6.76
CA LEU A 173 7.37 -6.74 5.57
C LEU A 173 7.03 -8.19 5.90
N GLN A 174 7.50 -8.72 7.03
CA GLN A 174 7.13 -10.06 7.50
C GLN A 174 5.63 -10.16 7.82
N SER A 175 5.06 -9.11 8.44
CA SER A 175 3.63 -9.05 8.73
C SER A 175 2.79 -9.02 7.45
N ILE A 176 3.19 -8.25 6.43
CA ILE A 176 2.52 -8.24 5.12
C ILE A 176 2.48 -9.65 4.52
N VAL A 177 3.61 -10.35 4.51
CA VAL A 177 3.70 -11.72 3.97
C VAL A 177 2.82 -12.69 4.77
N GLY A 178 2.81 -12.58 6.10
CA GLY A 178 2.10 -13.50 6.99
C GLY A 178 0.60 -13.25 7.07
N ARG A 179 0.16 -12.00 7.06
CA ARG A 179 -1.24 -11.60 7.31
C ARG A 179 -2.03 -11.37 6.03
N VAL A 180 -1.48 -10.64 5.06
CA VAL A 180 -2.21 -10.38 3.80
C VAL A 180 -2.43 -11.70 3.07
N PRO A 181 -3.67 -12.10 2.77
CA PRO A 181 -3.93 -13.35 2.08
C PRO A 181 -3.43 -13.31 0.63
N SER A 182 -3.16 -14.48 0.07
CA SER A 182 -2.88 -14.59 -1.36
C SER A 182 -4.15 -14.35 -2.17
N PRO A 183 -4.04 -13.81 -3.40
CA PRO A 183 -5.19 -13.65 -4.27
C PRO A 183 -5.88 -15.00 -4.53
N LYS A 184 -7.20 -14.97 -4.53
CA LYS A 184 -8.05 -16.11 -4.91
C LYS A 184 -8.39 -15.99 -6.40
N GLY A 185 -8.50 -17.10 -7.11
CA GLY A 185 -8.89 -17.15 -8.52
C GLY A 185 -8.49 -18.46 -9.18
N GLU A 186 -9.11 -18.78 -10.30
CA GLU A 186 -8.90 -20.00 -11.06
C GLU A 186 -8.34 -19.67 -12.45
N SER A 187 -7.12 -20.14 -12.76
CA SER A 187 -6.45 -19.89 -14.05
C SER A 187 -7.20 -20.49 -15.23
N ASP A 188 -7.88 -21.61 -15.02
CA ASP A 188 -8.57 -22.36 -16.09
C ASP A 188 -9.98 -21.81 -16.37
N SER A 189 -10.44 -20.82 -15.63
CA SER A 189 -11.72 -20.15 -15.82
C SER A 189 -11.65 -19.08 -16.94
N PRO A 190 -12.79 -18.65 -17.51
CA PRO A 190 -12.80 -17.50 -18.41
C PRO A 190 -12.19 -16.26 -17.78
N LEU A 191 -11.51 -15.45 -18.60
CA LEU A 191 -10.85 -14.23 -18.12
C LEU A 191 -11.87 -13.30 -17.46
N ARG A 192 -11.60 -12.94 -16.22
CA ARG A 192 -12.28 -11.90 -15.46
C ARG A 192 -11.24 -10.99 -14.83
N ALA A 193 -11.29 -9.71 -15.17
CA ALA A 193 -10.34 -8.73 -14.68
C ALA A 193 -11.03 -7.43 -14.25
N LEU A 194 -10.50 -6.81 -13.22
CA LEU A 194 -10.91 -5.49 -12.74
C LEU A 194 -9.95 -4.44 -13.31
N ILE A 195 -10.47 -3.45 -14.02
CA ILE A 195 -9.71 -2.25 -14.39
C ILE A 195 -9.83 -1.27 -13.22
N PHE A 196 -8.72 -1.04 -12.51
CA PHE A 196 -8.73 -0.13 -11.37
C PHE A 196 -8.16 1.25 -11.70
N ASP A 197 -7.33 1.38 -12.75
CA ASP A 197 -6.86 2.66 -13.27
C ASP A 197 -6.61 2.60 -14.79
N ALA A 198 -6.52 3.77 -15.44
CA ALA A 198 -6.13 3.87 -16.84
C ALA A 198 -5.40 5.19 -17.12
N LYS A 199 -4.42 5.15 -18.03
CA LYS A 199 -3.75 6.36 -18.50
C LYS A 199 -3.62 6.36 -20.01
N TYR A 200 -3.54 7.57 -20.59
CA TYR A 200 -3.21 7.73 -21.98
C TYR A 200 -1.68 7.92 -22.14
N ASP A 201 -1.09 7.08 -22.96
CA ASP A 201 0.31 7.17 -23.35
C ASP A 201 0.37 7.60 -24.84
N PRO A 202 1.13 8.66 -25.21
CA PRO A 202 1.18 9.14 -26.60
C PRO A 202 1.65 8.11 -27.63
N TYR A 203 2.41 7.11 -27.19
CA TYR A 203 2.98 6.08 -28.07
C TYR A 203 2.21 4.76 -28.05
N LYS A 204 1.60 4.42 -26.91
CA LYS A 204 0.90 3.15 -26.68
C LYS A 204 -0.62 3.27 -26.74
N GLY A 205 -1.15 4.50 -26.70
CA GLY A 205 -2.58 4.76 -26.59
C GLY A 205 -3.06 4.60 -25.14
N VAL A 206 -4.26 4.07 -24.95
CA VAL A 206 -4.81 3.83 -23.62
C VAL A 206 -4.12 2.63 -22.98
N VAL A 207 -3.51 2.85 -21.83
CA VAL A 207 -2.91 1.81 -20.96
C VAL A 207 -3.83 1.63 -19.77
N ALA A 208 -4.44 0.46 -19.64
CA ALA A 208 -5.27 0.09 -18.51
C ALA A 208 -4.46 -0.71 -17.49
N TYR A 209 -4.60 -0.34 -16.21
CA TYR A 209 -4.09 -1.12 -15.08
C TYR A 209 -5.17 -2.09 -14.64
N VAL A 210 -4.86 -3.38 -14.72
CA VAL A 210 -5.85 -4.43 -14.49
C VAL A 210 -5.40 -5.38 -13.38
N ARG A 211 -6.35 -5.80 -12.56
CA ARG A 211 -6.24 -6.93 -11.66
C ARG A 211 -6.93 -8.14 -12.30
N VAL A 212 -6.19 -9.17 -12.66
CA VAL A 212 -6.78 -10.45 -13.11
C VAL A 212 -7.33 -11.16 -11.89
N LEU A 213 -8.63 -11.48 -11.93
CA LEU A 213 -9.35 -12.21 -10.88
C LEU A 213 -9.40 -13.71 -11.20
N ASP A 214 -9.78 -14.06 -12.43
CA ASP A 214 -9.81 -15.42 -12.96
C ASP A 214 -9.26 -15.44 -14.37
N GLY A 215 -8.88 -16.62 -14.84
CA GLY A 215 -8.30 -16.81 -16.17
C GLY A 215 -6.87 -16.31 -16.30
N GLU A 216 -6.42 -16.16 -17.53
CA GLU A 216 -5.06 -15.74 -17.84
C GLU A 216 -5.03 -14.64 -18.91
N VAL A 217 -4.06 -13.74 -18.83
CA VAL A 217 -3.75 -12.75 -19.85
C VAL A 217 -2.35 -13.05 -20.39
N SER A 218 -2.24 -13.22 -21.72
CA SER A 218 -0.96 -13.42 -22.38
C SER A 218 -0.55 -12.20 -23.20
N SER A 219 0.75 -11.97 -23.31
CA SER A 219 1.26 -10.91 -24.19
C SER A 219 0.84 -11.21 -25.65
N ARG A 220 0.29 -10.20 -26.34
CA ARG A 220 -0.29 -10.30 -27.70
C ARG A 220 -1.59 -11.11 -27.78
N GLY A 221 -2.18 -11.53 -26.68
CA GLY A 221 -3.54 -12.07 -26.64
C GLY A 221 -4.56 -11.00 -27.03
N LYS A 222 -5.68 -11.43 -27.65
CA LYS A 222 -6.88 -10.58 -27.78
C LYS A 222 -7.71 -10.76 -26.51
N ILE A 223 -8.17 -9.66 -25.95
CA ILE A 223 -9.08 -9.61 -24.80
C ILE A 223 -10.46 -9.28 -25.30
#